data_5b7399aa7130687e243ed63de19a3029
#
_entry.id   5b7399aa7130687e243ed63de19a3029
#
_cell.length_a   1.000
_cell.length_b   1.000
_cell.length_c   1.000
_cell.angle_alpha   90.00
_cell.angle_beta   90.00
_cell.angle_gamma   90.00
#
_symmetry.space_group_name_H-M   'P 1'
#
loop_
_entity.id
_entity.type
_entity.pdbx_description
1 polymer ?
#
loop_
_entity_poly.entity_id
_entity_poly.type
_entity_poly.pdbx_seq_one_letter_code
_entity_poly.pdbx_strand_id
1 'polypeptide(L)'
;RKPKPSIHPTAILETGCTIGKDVFIGPNAYIGPSVSIGDRSMIHNNVVISGNVRIGMDCVIKPQAVIGSEGFSFSSDGEQLIHFPQIGIIEIGDRVWIGSNSCVERAALEVTRIENDVKIDDLVQIGHNCTVGANSQITAGSVLCGRATIGKSVWIAPNVCVNSDISIGDGAFVGMGAVVMKNVENCTVVVGNPAKFLKRTSELPIFQ
;
A
#
# COMPACT_ATOMS: atom_id res chain seq x y z
N ARG A 1 14.80 7.60 -17.28
CA ARG A 1 16.13 7.75 -16.63
C ARG A 1 15.90 7.98 -15.15
N LYS A 2 16.50 7.17 -14.27
CA LYS A 2 16.36 7.37 -12.81
C LYS A 2 16.98 8.74 -12.43
N PRO A 3 16.32 9.52 -11.55
CA PRO A 3 16.91 10.75 -11.05
C PRO A 3 18.22 10.45 -10.30
N LYS A 4 19.14 11.40 -10.29
CA LYS A 4 20.36 11.28 -9.48
C LYS A 4 20.02 11.43 -7.99
N PRO A 5 20.69 10.71 -7.09
CA PRO A 5 20.53 10.90 -5.65
C PRO A 5 20.68 12.36 -5.26
N SER A 6 19.68 12.91 -4.59
CA SER A 6 19.67 14.30 -4.12
C SER A 6 18.43 14.56 -3.27
N ILE A 7 18.53 15.51 -2.37
CA ILE A 7 17.38 16.04 -1.63
C ILE A 7 17.08 17.42 -2.21
N HIS A 8 15.87 17.61 -2.73
CA HIS A 8 15.49 18.90 -3.31
C HIS A 8 15.37 19.98 -2.22
N PRO A 9 15.82 21.23 -2.47
CA PRO A 9 15.82 22.30 -1.45
C PRO A 9 14.43 22.65 -0.88
N THR A 10 13.35 22.35 -1.60
CA THR A 10 11.98 22.57 -1.14
C THR A 10 11.37 21.36 -0.44
N ALA A 11 12.08 20.24 -0.30
CA ALA A 11 11.64 19.13 0.51
C ALA A 11 11.73 19.47 2.00
N ILE A 12 10.74 19.05 2.77
CA ILE A 12 10.70 19.24 4.23
C ILE A 12 11.03 17.91 4.90
N LEU A 13 12.15 17.89 5.61
CA LEU A 13 12.58 16.76 6.42
C LEU A 13 12.53 17.17 7.87
N GLU A 14 11.62 16.56 8.64
CA GLU A 14 11.49 16.84 10.06
C GLU A 14 12.66 16.26 10.88
N THR A 15 12.99 16.93 11.97
CA THR A 15 14.02 16.44 12.89
C THR A 15 13.63 15.06 13.44
N GLY A 16 14.54 14.08 13.31
CA GLY A 16 14.30 12.70 13.77
C GLY A 16 14.03 11.71 12.65
N CYS A 17 13.76 12.16 11.40
CA CYS A 17 13.73 11.24 10.27
C CYS A 17 15.12 10.68 9.95
N THR A 18 15.16 9.49 9.38
CA THR A 18 16.40 8.82 8.96
C THR A 18 16.37 8.55 7.46
N ILE A 19 17.38 9.05 6.75
CA ILE A 19 17.50 8.89 5.29
C ILE A 19 18.76 8.08 4.99
N GLY A 20 18.59 7.00 4.24
CA GLY A 20 19.66 6.13 3.78
C GLY A 20 20.59 6.77 2.73
N LYS A 21 21.53 5.98 2.23
CA LYS A 21 22.48 6.43 1.20
C LYS A 21 21.80 6.47 -0.17
N ASP A 22 22.25 7.39 -1.01
CA ASP A 22 21.84 7.52 -2.41
C ASP A 22 20.31 7.64 -2.62
N VAL A 23 19.61 8.21 -1.64
CA VAL A 23 18.16 8.48 -1.73
C VAL A 23 17.91 9.72 -2.60
N PHE A 24 16.88 9.68 -3.42
CA PHE A 24 16.30 10.85 -4.10
C PHE A 24 15.06 11.31 -3.38
N ILE A 25 14.98 12.60 -3.03
CA ILE A 25 13.78 13.24 -2.48
C ILE A 25 13.43 14.45 -3.34
N GLY A 26 12.29 14.37 -4.00
CA GLY A 26 11.79 15.37 -4.96
C GLY A 26 11.24 16.63 -4.30
N PRO A 27 10.92 17.65 -5.11
CA PRO A 27 10.41 18.93 -4.62
C PRO A 27 9.10 18.77 -3.84
N ASN A 28 8.97 19.55 -2.76
CA ASN A 28 7.81 19.61 -1.89
C ASN A 28 7.40 18.27 -1.26
N ALA A 29 8.29 17.30 -1.20
CA ALA A 29 8.06 16.10 -0.41
C ALA A 29 8.15 16.44 1.08
N TYR A 30 7.25 15.86 1.89
CA TYR A 30 7.26 15.98 3.34
C TYR A 30 7.62 14.63 3.98
N ILE A 31 8.63 14.62 4.83
CA ILE A 31 9.13 13.47 5.56
C ILE A 31 9.04 13.76 7.06
N GLY A 32 8.11 13.08 7.73
CA GLY A 32 7.83 13.27 9.16
C GLY A 32 8.93 12.74 10.09
N PRO A 33 8.88 13.09 11.40
CA PRO A 33 9.99 12.89 12.34
C PRO A 33 10.29 11.42 12.67
N SER A 34 9.32 10.52 12.56
CA SER A 34 9.50 9.09 12.87
C SER A 34 9.58 8.23 11.61
N VAL A 35 9.97 8.82 10.48
CA VAL A 35 10.10 8.14 9.20
C VAL A 35 11.53 7.67 8.98
N SER A 36 11.70 6.43 8.52
CA SER A 36 12.98 5.93 8.04
C SER A 36 12.87 5.46 6.58
N ILE A 37 13.83 5.84 5.74
CA ILE A 37 13.89 5.52 4.32
C ILE A 37 15.22 4.83 4.03
N GLY A 38 15.15 3.61 3.48
CA GLY A 38 16.31 2.80 3.12
C GLY A 38 17.03 3.29 1.88
N ASP A 39 18.25 2.78 1.68
CA ASP A 39 19.17 3.18 0.64
C ASP A 39 18.58 3.13 -0.77
N ARG A 40 19.01 4.01 -1.66
CA ARG A 40 18.68 4.08 -3.10
C ARG A 40 17.19 4.21 -3.41
N SER A 41 16.37 4.53 -2.41
CA SER A 41 14.94 4.77 -2.60
C SER A 41 14.67 6.13 -3.23
N MET A 42 13.58 6.23 -3.96
CA MET A 42 13.18 7.43 -4.70
C MET A 42 11.82 7.91 -4.21
N ILE A 43 11.80 9.05 -3.56
CA ILE A 43 10.59 9.74 -3.11
C ILE A 43 10.35 10.90 -4.06
N HIS A 44 9.31 10.83 -4.85
CA HIS A 44 9.02 11.85 -5.86
C HIS A 44 8.38 13.12 -5.27
N ASN A 45 8.06 14.06 -6.14
CA ASN A 45 7.50 15.36 -5.75
C ASN A 45 6.13 15.25 -5.06
N ASN A 46 5.87 16.14 -4.12
CA ASN A 46 4.62 16.24 -3.36
C ASN A 46 4.20 14.95 -2.62
N VAL A 47 5.11 14.03 -2.38
CA VAL A 47 4.86 12.86 -1.54
C VAL A 47 4.78 13.29 -0.09
N VAL A 48 3.82 12.76 0.66
CA VAL A 48 3.70 12.97 2.10
C VAL A 48 3.91 11.65 2.82
N ILE A 49 4.91 11.60 3.71
CA ILE A 49 5.16 10.45 4.57
C ILE A 49 5.12 10.93 6.01
N SER A 50 4.14 10.46 6.79
CA SER A 50 3.93 10.91 8.17
C SER A 50 3.64 9.73 9.12
N GLY A 51 3.79 9.97 10.43
CA GLY A 51 3.65 8.92 11.44
C GLY A 51 4.88 8.02 11.51
N ASN A 52 4.75 6.86 12.15
CA ASN A 52 5.84 5.89 12.30
C ASN A 52 5.90 4.97 11.07
N VAL A 53 6.74 5.33 10.10
CA VAL A 53 6.84 4.65 8.80
C VAL A 53 8.28 4.19 8.55
N ARG A 54 8.43 2.92 8.19
CA ARG A 54 9.70 2.33 7.75
C ARG A 54 9.60 1.92 6.30
N ILE A 55 10.48 2.43 5.46
CA ILE A 55 10.57 2.11 4.02
C ILE A 55 11.93 1.45 3.78
N GLY A 56 11.92 0.29 3.14
CA GLY A 56 13.11 -0.46 2.77
C GLY A 56 13.94 0.19 1.66
N MET A 57 14.88 -0.58 1.12
CA MET A 57 15.80 -0.14 0.05
C MET A 57 15.18 -0.24 -1.34
N ASP A 58 15.71 0.55 -2.29
CA ASP A 58 15.35 0.49 -3.71
C ASP A 58 13.85 0.70 -3.99
N CYS A 59 13.15 1.38 -3.09
CA CYS A 59 11.72 1.70 -3.24
C CYS A 59 11.50 2.91 -4.16
N VAL A 60 10.33 2.94 -4.79
CA VAL A 60 9.87 4.07 -5.61
C VAL A 60 8.50 4.52 -5.12
N ILE A 61 8.44 5.74 -4.60
CA ILE A 61 7.18 6.36 -4.18
C ILE A 61 6.88 7.48 -5.18
N LYS A 62 5.85 7.29 -5.98
CA LYS A 62 5.48 8.19 -7.08
C LYS A 62 4.83 9.48 -6.59
N PRO A 63 4.69 10.49 -7.48
CA PRO A 63 4.19 11.81 -7.09
C PRO A 63 2.84 11.76 -6.40
N GLN A 64 2.69 12.60 -5.37
CA GLN A 64 1.44 12.80 -4.62
C GLN A 64 0.94 11.57 -3.84
N ALA A 65 1.74 10.52 -3.70
CA ALA A 65 1.38 9.43 -2.79
C ALA A 65 1.39 9.91 -1.33
N VAL A 66 0.46 9.39 -0.52
CA VAL A 66 0.35 9.69 0.92
C VAL A 66 0.54 8.41 1.71
N ILE A 67 1.53 8.40 2.59
CA ILE A 67 1.85 7.24 3.42
C ILE A 67 1.80 7.65 4.88
N GLY A 68 1.00 6.94 5.68
CA GLY A 68 0.91 7.14 7.12
C GLY A 68 -0.22 8.08 7.58
N SER A 69 -1.20 8.37 6.71
CA SER A 69 -2.46 8.96 7.15
C SER A 69 -3.20 8.04 8.12
N GLU A 70 -4.05 8.60 8.95
CA GLU A 70 -4.99 7.83 9.75
C GLU A 70 -6.11 7.28 8.88
N GLY A 71 -6.54 6.06 9.14
CA GLY A 71 -7.68 5.45 8.48
C GLY A 71 -9.02 5.97 9.00
N PHE A 72 -10.07 5.63 8.30
CA PHE A 72 -11.44 6.01 8.64
C PHE A 72 -11.99 5.11 9.75
N SER A 73 -11.88 5.55 11.00
CA SER A 73 -12.38 4.81 12.16
C SER A 73 -13.06 5.73 13.16
N PHE A 74 -14.36 5.55 13.35
CA PHE A 74 -15.17 6.34 14.28
C PHE A 74 -16.02 5.42 15.15
N SER A 75 -16.21 5.79 16.41
CA SER A 75 -17.17 5.19 17.33
C SER A 75 -18.23 6.21 17.73
N SER A 76 -19.44 5.76 18.08
CA SER A 76 -20.47 6.64 18.60
C SER A 76 -20.52 6.54 20.12
N ASP A 77 -20.63 7.69 20.80
CA ASP A 77 -20.95 7.76 22.22
C ASP A 77 -22.48 7.90 22.46
N GLY A 78 -23.27 7.88 21.39
CA GLY A 78 -24.71 8.06 21.41
C GLY A 78 -25.17 9.46 20.97
N GLU A 79 -24.28 10.45 20.99
CA GLU A 79 -24.57 11.83 20.58
C GLU A 79 -23.77 12.25 19.34
N GLN A 80 -22.50 11.81 19.26
CA GLN A 80 -21.60 12.19 18.18
C GLN A 80 -20.69 11.04 17.74
N LEU A 81 -20.05 11.20 16.59
CA LEU A 81 -19.01 10.31 16.11
C LEU A 81 -17.63 10.79 16.61
N ILE A 82 -16.96 9.93 17.37
CA ILE A 82 -15.64 10.18 17.92
C ILE A 82 -14.61 9.43 17.10
N HIS A 83 -13.61 10.15 16.56
CA HIS A 83 -12.51 9.54 15.82
C HIS A 83 -11.68 8.64 16.76
N PHE A 84 -11.43 7.41 16.34
CA PHE A 84 -10.53 6.50 17.03
C PHE A 84 -9.09 6.75 16.53
N PRO A 85 -8.18 7.26 17.38
CA PRO A 85 -6.81 7.58 16.97
C PRO A 85 -6.07 6.33 16.51
N GLN A 86 -5.36 6.46 15.41
CA GLN A 86 -4.55 5.37 14.87
C GLN A 86 -3.08 5.66 15.13
N ILE A 87 -2.45 4.89 16.02
CA ILE A 87 -1.09 5.09 16.52
C ILE A 87 -0.12 4.00 16.10
N GLY A 88 -0.60 3.04 15.31
CA GLY A 88 0.22 1.96 14.78
C GLY A 88 1.23 2.43 13.73
N ILE A 89 1.93 1.48 13.15
CA ILE A 89 3.06 1.73 12.25
C ILE A 89 2.78 1.24 10.82
N ILE A 90 3.63 1.68 9.90
CA ILE A 90 3.71 1.13 8.54
C ILE A 90 5.10 0.55 8.32
N GLU A 91 5.14 -0.67 7.80
CA GLU A 91 6.37 -1.32 7.34
C GLU A 91 6.26 -1.61 5.84
N ILE A 92 7.16 -1.02 5.07
CA ILE A 92 7.30 -1.22 3.63
C ILE A 92 8.66 -1.88 3.38
N GLY A 93 8.64 -3.05 2.77
CA GLY A 93 9.84 -3.82 2.44
C GLY A 93 10.68 -3.20 1.34
N ASP A 94 11.60 -3.98 0.80
CA ASP A 94 12.52 -3.55 -0.25
C ASP A 94 11.87 -3.63 -1.64
N ARG A 95 12.34 -2.80 -2.57
CA ARG A 95 11.95 -2.80 -4.00
C ARG A 95 10.45 -2.62 -4.22
N VAL A 96 9.77 -1.99 -3.27
CA VAL A 96 8.34 -1.68 -3.37
C VAL A 96 8.14 -0.48 -4.29
N TRP A 97 7.07 -0.53 -5.07
CA TRP A 97 6.61 0.57 -5.91
C TRP A 97 5.24 1.04 -5.43
N ILE A 98 5.07 2.33 -5.16
CA ILE A 98 3.78 2.93 -4.80
C ILE A 98 3.45 4.01 -5.81
N GLY A 99 2.33 3.86 -6.48
CA GLY A 99 1.83 4.70 -7.55
C GLY A 99 1.42 6.10 -7.13
N SER A 100 1.21 6.96 -8.12
CA SER A 100 0.80 8.34 -7.91
C SER A 100 -0.61 8.43 -7.29
N ASN A 101 -0.80 9.36 -6.37
CA ASN A 101 -2.06 9.55 -5.65
C ASN A 101 -2.57 8.32 -4.89
N SER A 102 -1.72 7.34 -4.66
CA SER A 102 -2.07 6.19 -3.82
C SER A 102 -1.89 6.53 -2.35
N CYS A 103 -2.76 5.95 -1.51
CA CYS A 103 -2.76 6.17 -0.07
C CYS A 103 -2.51 4.86 0.68
N VAL A 104 -1.61 4.90 1.68
CA VAL A 104 -1.36 3.79 2.60
C VAL A 104 -1.63 4.28 4.02
N GLU A 105 -2.68 3.77 4.64
CA GLU A 105 -3.07 4.13 5.99
C GLU A 105 -2.25 3.38 7.04
N ARG A 106 -1.91 4.08 8.14
CA ARG A 106 -1.27 3.42 9.29
C ARG A 106 -2.26 2.54 10.04
N ALA A 107 -1.73 1.54 10.71
CA ALA A 107 -2.54 0.66 11.53
C ALA A 107 -3.15 1.40 12.75
N ALA A 108 -4.25 0.87 13.27
CA ALA A 108 -4.83 1.40 14.50
C ALA A 108 -3.86 1.25 15.69
N LEU A 109 -3.35 0.04 15.95
CA LEU A 109 -2.43 -0.26 17.05
C LEU A 109 -1.19 -1.03 16.62
N GLU A 110 -1.29 -1.87 15.60
CA GLU A 110 -0.23 -2.80 15.17
C GLU A 110 0.51 -2.28 13.92
N VAL A 111 0.45 -3.01 12.83
CA VAL A 111 1.20 -2.72 11.60
C VAL A 111 0.33 -2.84 10.36
N THR A 112 0.44 -1.87 9.45
CA THR A 112 0.09 -2.03 8.04
C THR A 112 1.36 -2.43 7.31
N ARG A 113 1.37 -3.59 6.64
CA ARG A 113 2.58 -4.18 6.08
C ARG A 113 2.49 -4.36 4.58
N ILE A 114 3.53 -3.90 3.89
CA ILE A 114 3.75 -4.14 2.46
C ILE A 114 5.08 -4.85 2.32
N GLU A 115 5.07 -6.11 1.92
CA GLU A 115 6.28 -6.93 1.83
C GLU A 115 7.14 -6.57 0.60
N ASN A 116 8.28 -7.26 0.46
CA ASN A 116 9.25 -6.99 -0.61
C ASN A 116 8.64 -7.19 -2.01
N ASP A 117 9.12 -6.42 -2.98
CA ASP A 117 8.79 -6.52 -4.40
C ASP A 117 7.32 -6.27 -4.76
N VAL A 118 6.50 -5.78 -3.83
CA VAL A 118 5.11 -5.41 -4.12
C VAL A 118 5.07 -4.21 -5.07
N LYS A 119 4.13 -4.26 -6.02
CA LYS A 119 3.86 -3.16 -6.97
C LYS A 119 2.43 -2.67 -6.78
N ILE A 120 2.31 -1.43 -6.37
CA ILE A 120 1.04 -0.71 -6.20
C ILE A 120 0.99 0.35 -7.28
N ASP A 121 -0.04 0.34 -8.09
CA ASP A 121 -0.25 1.29 -9.18
C ASP A 121 -0.89 2.59 -8.66
N ASP A 122 -1.24 3.47 -9.56
CA ASP A 122 -1.79 4.80 -9.27
C ASP A 122 -3.24 4.70 -8.71
N LEU A 123 -3.61 5.65 -7.83
CA LEU A 123 -4.96 5.76 -7.27
C LEU A 123 -5.42 4.55 -6.44
N VAL A 124 -4.51 3.84 -5.79
CA VAL A 124 -4.83 2.69 -4.93
C VAL A 124 -4.99 3.14 -3.48
N GLN A 125 -6.02 2.62 -2.80
CA GLN A 125 -6.21 2.78 -1.37
C GLN A 125 -5.83 1.50 -0.63
N ILE A 126 -4.85 1.57 0.27
CA ILE A 126 -4.51 0.52 1.23
C ILE A 126 -4.98 0.96 2.61
N GLY A 127 -6.04 0.31 3.10
CA GLY A 127 -6.63 0.61 4.41
C GLY A 127 -5.74 0.20 5.58
N HIS A 128 -6.11 0.66 6.76
CA HIS A 128 -5.38 0.40 8.01
C HIS A 128 -5.26 -1.11 8.33
N ASN A 129 -4.15 -1.53 8.91
CA ASN A 129 -3.88 -2.93 9.30
C ASN A 129 -3.89 -3.94 8.12
N CYS A 130 -3.81 -3.48 6.87
CA CYS A 130 -3.67 -4.38 5.73
C CYS A 130 -2.28 -5.03 5.71
N THR A 131 -2.22 -6.24 5.16
CA THR A 131 -0.97 -6.90 4.80
C THR A 131 -0.99 -7.23 3.31
N VAL A 132 0.07 -6.85 2.60
CA VAL A 132 0.27 -7.20 1.18
C VAL A 132 1.54 -8.03 1.06
N GLY A 133 1.37 -9.31 0.72
CA GLY A 133 2.44 -10.29 0.59
C GLY A 133 3.36 -10.04 -0.61
N ALA A 134 4.59 -10.52 -0.49
CA ALA A 134 5.66 -10.27 -1.44
C ALA A 134 5.30 -10.64 -2.90
N ASN A 135 5.85 -9.89 -3.85
CA ASN A 135 5.65 -10.05 -5.30
C ASN A 135 4.19 -9.82 -5.77
N SER A 136 3.31 -9.31 -4.92
CA SER A 136 1.93 -9.03 -5.32
C SER A 136 1.82 -7.71 -6.06
N GLN A 137 0.81 -7.61 -6.92
CA GLN A 137 0.55 -6.46 -7.76
C GLN A 137 -0.88 -5.98 -7.55
N ILE A 138 -1.03 -4.72 -7.17
CA ILE A 138 -2.32 -4.06 -6.94
C ILE A 138 -2.46 -2.98 -7.99
N THR A 139 -3.36 -3.16 -8.93
CA THR A 139 -3.47 -2.24 -10.07
C THR A 139 -4.46 -1.10 -9.83
N ALA A 140 -4.45 -0.13 -10.73
CA ALA A 140 -5.05 1.20 -10.56
C ALA A 140 -6.50 1.20 -10.06
N GLY A 141 -6.81 2.15 -9.18
CA GLY A 141 -8.15 2.39 -8.67
C GLY A 141 -8.67 1.35 -7.68
N SER A 142 -7.83 0.37 -7.28
CA SER A 142 -8.28 -0.67 -6.36
C SER A 142 -8.30 -0.19 -4.90
N VAL A 143 -9.22 -0.74 -4.12
CA VAL A 143 -9.41 -0.43 -2.70
C VAL A 143 -9.28 -1.70 -1.87
N LEU A 144 -8.33 -1.73 -0.96
CA LEU A 144 -8.22 -2.74 0.10
C LEU A 144 -8.76 -2.10 1.39
N CYS A 145 -9.93 -2.54 1.84
CA CYS A 145 -10.49 -2.06 3.10
C CYS A 145 -9.68 -2.56 4.29
N GLY A 146 -9.87 -1.94 5.45
CA GLY A 146 -9.08 -2.22 6.64
C GLY A 146 -8.97 -3.70 7.00
N ARG A 147 -7.79 -4.13 7.43
CA ARG A 147 -7.45 -5.51 7.84
C ARG A 147 -7.52 -6.56 6.72
N ALA A 148 -7.59 -6.14 5.46
CA ALA A 148 -7.49 -7.09 4.35
C ALA A 148 -6.07 -7.70 4.29
N THR A 149 -5.99 -9.00 4.04
CA THR A 149 -4.72 -9.73 3.90
C THR A 149 -4.58 -10.26 2.49
N ILE A 150 -3.61 -9.78 1.76
CA ILE A 150 -3.27 -10.22 0.42
C ILE A 150 -2.04 -11.14 0.53
N GLY A 151 -2.16 -12.35 0.04
CA GLY A 151 -1.06 -13.33 0.00
C GLY A 151 0.07 -12.92 -0.94
N LYS A 152 1.01 -13.84 -1.18
CA LYS A 152 2.16 -13.64 -2.05
C LYS A 152 1.80 -13.87 -3.51
N SER A 153 2.45 -13.14 -4.42
CA SER A 153 2.27 -13.30 -5.88
C SER A 153 0.81 -13.19 -6.33
N VAL A 154 0.02 -12.36 -5.66
CA VAL A 154 -1.38 -12.10 -6.00
C VAL A 154 -1.46 -11.00 -7.06
N TRP A 155 -2.38 -11.16 -8.00
CA TRP A 155 -2.75 -10.11 -8.94
C TRP A 155 -4.13 -9.55 -8.60
N ILE A 156 -4.20 -8.29 -8.25
CA ILE A 156 -5.44 -7.52 -8.10
C ILE A 156 -5.59 -6.62 -9.33
N ALA A 157 -6.56 -6.94 -10.19
CA ALA A 157 -6.83 -6.18 -11.42
C ALA A 157 -7.45 -4.80 -11.12
N PRO A 158 -7.53 -3.88 -12.11
CA PRO A 158 -8.04 -2.52 -11.86
C PRO A 158 -9.44 -2.44 -11.29
N ASN A 159 -9.67 -1.44 -10.42
CA ASN A 159 -10.96 -1.14 -9.80
C ASN A 159 -11.55 -2.29 -8.96
N VAL A 160 -10.70 -3.12 -8.37
CA VAL A 160 -11.14 -4.15 -7.42
C VAL A 160 -11.39 -3.52 -6.06
N CYS A 161 -12.48 -3.96 -5.39
CA CYS A 161 -12.74 -3.64 -4.00
C CYS A 161 -12.67 -4.90 -3.14
N VAL A 162 -11.76 -4.94 -2.17
CA VAL A 162 -11.66 -6.03 -1.19
C VAL A 162 -12.23 -5.54 0.14
N ASN A 163 -13.26 -6.23 0.63
CA ASN A 163 -13.91 -5.88 1.90
C ASN A 163 -12.98 -6.08 3.10
N SER A 164 -13.32 -5.43 4.23
CA SER A 164 -12.57 -5.57 5.48
C SER A 164 -12.49 -7.01 5.95
N ASP A 165 -11.38 -7.37 6.61
CA ASP A 165 -11.13 -8.69 7.21
C ASP A 165 -11.11 -9.86 6.19
N ILE A 166 -10.97 -9.58 4.90
CA ILE A 166 -10.89 -10.59 3.85
C ILE A 166 -9.44 -11.00 3.59
N SER A 167 -9.24 -12.31 3.42
CA SER A 167 -7.95 -12.88 3.01
C SER A 167 -8.02 -13.36 1.57
N ILE A 168 -7.02 -12.97 0.77
CA ILE A 168 -6.81 -13.45 -0.61
C ILE A 168 -5.56 -14.31 -0.60
N GLY A 169 -5.71 -15.58 -0.96
CA GLY A 169 -4.65 -16.58 -0.89
C GLY A 169 -3.52 -16.37 -1.91
N ASP A 170 -2.38 -17.01 -1.66
CA ASP A 170 -1.18 -16.91 -2.49
C ASP A 170 -1.48 -17.26 -3.96
N GLY A 171 -0.90 -16.53 -4.90
CA GLY A 171 -1.03 -16.77 -6.33
C GLY A 171 -2.46 -16.62 -6.88
N ALA A 172 -3.37 -15.99 -6.12
CA ALA A 172 -4.72 -15.72 -6.61
C ALA A 172 -4.75 -14.58 -7.63
N PHE A 173 -5.76 -14.59 -8.47
CA PHE A 173 -6.04 -13.55 -9.46
C PHE A 173 -7.44 -13.00 -9.24
N VAL A 174 -7.55 -11.72 -8.96
CA VAL A 174 -8.84 -11.03 -8.81
C VAL A 174 -9.09 -10.18 -10.06
N GLY A 175 -10.15 -10.53 -10.80
CA GLY A 175 -10.47 -9.88 -12.07
C GLY A 175 -10.98 -8.45 -11.91
N MET A 176 -10.87 -7.69 -12.99
CA MET A 176 -11.21 -6.25 -13.05
C MET A 176 -12.61 -5.97 -12.52
N GLY A 177 -12.73 -4.93 -11.68
CA GLY A 177 -14.00 -4.47 -11.13
C GLY A 177 -14.68 -5.44 -10.16
N ALA A 178 -13.97 -6.48 -9.71
CA ALA A 178 -14.55 -7.43 -8.75
C ALA A 178 -14.74 -6.83 -7.37
N VAL A 179 -15.82 -7.22 -6.68
CA VAL A 179 -16.07 -6.87 -5.28
C VAL A 179 -15.94 -8.13 -4.44
N VAL A 180 -14.83 -8.24 -3.70
CA VAL A 180 -14.46 -9.44 -2.93
C VAL A 180 -15.04 -9.33 -1.53
N MET A 181 -16.07 -10.13 -1.26
CA MET A 181 -16.83 -10.15 -0.01
C MET A 181 -16.56 -11.41 0.84
N LYS A 182 -15.73 -12.34 0.36
CA LYS A 182 -15.37 -13.59 1.04
C LYS A 182 -13.90 -13.92 0.76
N ASN A 183 -13.30 -14.69 1.64
CA ASN A 183 -11.94 -15.19 1.45
C ASN A 183 -11.78 -15.92 0.11
N VAL A 184 -10.63 -15.73 -0.51
CA VAL A 184 -10.26 -16.34 -1.79
C VAL A 184 -9.16 -17.37 -1.54
N GLU A 185 -9.34 -18.58 -2.03
CA GLU A 185 -8.34 -19.64 -1.90
C GLU A 185 -7.07 -19.36 -2.73
N ASN A 186 -5.98 -20.03 -2.36
CA ASN A 186 -4.74 -19.98 -3.10
C ASN A 186 -4.94 -20.40 -4.57
N CYS A 187 -4.21 -19.78 -5.47
CA CYS A 187 -4.17 -20.11 -6.90
C CYS A 187 -5.57 -20.16 -7.56
N THR A 188 -6.49 -19.28 -7.14
CA THR A 188 -7.81 -19.18 -7.75
C THR A 188 -8.02 -17.87 -8.47
N VAL A 189 -8.84 -17.91 -9.50
CA VAL A 189 -9.34 -16.74 -10.23
C VAL A 189 -10.77 -16.46 -9.76
N VAL A 190 -10.99 -15.24 -9.27
CA VAL A 190 -12.35 -14.76 -8.91
C VAL A 190 -12.68 -13.51 -9.72
N VAL A 191 -13.95 -13.37 -10.10
CA VAL A 191 -14.45 -12.25 -10.93
C VAL A 191 -15.85 -11.84 -10.52
N GLY A 192 -16.23 -10.63 -10.84
CA GLY A 192 -17.59 -10.12 -10.74
C GLY A 192 -17.94 -9.42 -9.42
N ASN A 193 -19.18 -8.97 -9.31
CA ASN A 193 -19.75 -8.31 -8.12
C ASN A 193 -21.06 -9.00 -7.72
N PRO A 194 -21.12 -9.74 -6.59
CA PRO A 194 -19.97 -10.11 -5.76
C PRO A 194 -19.02 -11.07 -6.49
N ALA A 195 -17.76 -11.06 -6.10
CA ALA A 195 -16.73 -11.92 -6.71
C ALA A 195 -17.04 -13.40 -6.47
N LYS A 196 -16.93 -14.21 -7.55
CA LYS A 196 -17.14 -15.65 -7.54
C LYS A 196 -15.96 -16.35 -8.19
N PHE A 197 -15.73 -17.59 -7.76
CA PHE A 197 -14.76 -18.47 -8.39
C PHE A 197 -15.04 -18.62 -9.90
N LEU A 198 -14.00 -18.49 -10.70
CA LEU A 198 -14.08 -18.70 -12.14
C LEU A 198 -13.28 -19.95 -12.56
N LYS A 199 -12.00 -20.05 -12.15
CA LYS A 199 -11.08 -21.14 -12.51
C LYS A 199 -9.81 -21.10 -11.65
N ARG A 200 -8.89 -22.03 -11.85
CA ARG A 200 -7.55 -21.98 -11.24
C ARG A 200 -6.60 -21.09 -12.05
N THR A 201 -5.62 -20.46 -11.37
CA THR A 201 -4.65 -19.58 -12.06
C THR A 201 -3.77 -20.31 -13.04
N SER A 202 -3.48 -21.59 -12.83
CA SER A 202 -2.77 -22.44 -13.79
C SER A 202 -3.43 -22.54 -15.16
N GLU A 203 -4.70 -22.16 -15.28
CA GLU A 203 -5.45 -22.14 -16.54
C GLU A 203 -5.40 -20.77 -17.23
N LEU A 204 -4.67 -19.80 -16.68
CA LEU A 204 -4.48 -18.48 -17.30
C LEU A 204 -3.27 -18.51 -18.24
N PRO A 205 -3.40 -18.01 -19.48
CA PRO A 205 -2.28 -18.02 -20.44
C PRO A 205 -1.09 -17.15 -20.04
N ILE A 206 -1.29 -16.19 -19.16
CA ILE A 206 -0.26 -15.26 -18.69
C ILE A 206 0.65 -15.83 -17.59
N PHE A 207 0.34 -17.01 -17.06
CA PHE A 207 1.13 -17.70 -16.03
C PHE A 207 1.70 -19.04 -16.52
N GLN A 208 1.70 -19.28 -17.84
CA GLN A 208 2.30 -20.45 -18.50
C GLN A 208 3.70 -20.15 -19.02
#